data_9ae0bf6f024b5140ab31c281fb2168b0
#
_entry.id   9ae0bf6f024b5140ab31c281fb2168b0
#
_cell.length_a   1.000
_cell.length_b   1.000
_cell.length_c   1.000
_cell.angle_alpha   90.00
_cell.angle_beta   90.00
_cell.angle_gamma   90.00
#
_symmetry.space_group_name_H-M   'P 1'
#
loop_
_entity.id
_entity.type
_entity.pdbx_description
1 polymer ?
#
loop_
_entity_poly.entity_id
_entity_poly.type
_entity_poly.pdbx_seq_one_letter_code
_entity_poly.pdbx_strand_id
1 'polypeptide(L)'
;DGTFDDKEKILIKSLLKKQFSLNDQELLDLFEEAKSMSENSSQLYGFTKVIKNSWDLEKRIRMLEMMWEVAYADGDLDAAEDMLIRRIAGLIHVEDRDRIKAKQKVLDKI
;
A
#
# COMPACT_ATOMS: atom_id res chain seq x y z
N ASP A 1 7.66 -7.34 10.97
CA ASP A 1 8.08 -8.53 10.25
C ASP A 1 7.72 -8.47 8.80
N GLY A 2 7.72 -8.84 7.88
CA GLY A 2 7.43 -8.60 6.47
C GLY A 2 6.26 -9.40 5.92
N THR A 3 5.35 -9.86 6.76
CA THR A 3 4.22 -10.65 6.28
C THR A 3 2.93 -9.84 6.31
N PHE A 4 2.02 -10.16 5.40
CA PHE A 4 0.66 -9.64 5.44
C PHE A 4 -0.16 -10.51 6.39
N ASP A 5 -0.86 -9.89 7.33
CA ASP A 5 -1.95 -10.60 7.97
C ASP A 5 -3.20 -10.50 7.07
N ASP A 6 -4.25 -11.21 7.42
CA ASP A 6 -5.45 -11.27 6.60
C ASP A 6 -6.14 -9.91 6.45
N LYS A 7 -6.13 -9.11 7.52
CA LYS A 7 -6.73 -7.77 7.48
C LYS A 7 -5.98 -6.83 6.56
N GLU A 8 -4.65 -6.85 6.62
CA GLU A 8 -3.80 -6.03 5.76
C GLU A 8 -4.01 -6.40 4.29
N LYS A 9 -4.07 -7.69 4.01
CA LYS A 9 -4.27 -8.21 2.65
C LYS A 9 -5.63 -7.79 2.09
N ILE A 10 -6.68 -7.89 2.90
CA ILE A 10 -8.03 -7.46 2.51
C ILE A 10 -8.05 -5.96 2.22
N LEU A 11 -7.43 -5.16 3.07
CA LEU A 11 -7.35 -3.72 2.89
C LEU A 11 -6.67 -3.35 1.57
N ILE A 12 -5.53 -3.94 1.30
CA ILE A 12 -4.76 -3.66 0.08
C ILE A 12 -5.52 -4.10 -1.16
N LYS A 13 -6.12 -5.29 -1.14
CA LYS A 13 -6.93 -5.77 -2.27
C LYS A 13 -8.12 -4.85 -2.54
N SER A 14 -8.82 -4.43 -1.49
CA SER A 14 -9.94 -3.52 -1.61
C SER A 14 -9.52 -2.18 -2.21
N LEU A 15 -8.39 -1.64 -1.74
CA LEU A 15 -7.83 -0.40 -2.24
C LEU A 15 -7.51 -0.49 -3.73
N LEU A 16 -6.78 -1.52 -4.13
CA LEU A 16 -6.38 -1.70 -5.52
C LEU A 16 -7.58 -1.88 -6.44
N LYS A 17 -8.56 -2.63 -5.98
CA LYS A 17 -9.78 -2.87 -6.77
C LYS A 17 -10.59 -1.60 -6.98
N LYS A 18 -10.80 -0.82 -5.93
CA LYS A 18 -11.63 0.39 -5.97
C LYS A 18 -10.91 1.58 -6.58
N GLN A 19 -9.68 1.83 -6.18
CA GLN A 19 -8.99 3.07 -6.48
C GLN A 19 -8.13 2.99 -7.74
N PHE A 20 -7.65 1.81 -8.07
CA PHE A 20 -6.85 1.59 -9.28
C PHE A 20 -7.57 0.76 -10.32
N SER A 21 -8.84 0.43 -10.07
CA SER A 21 -9.71 -0.30 -11.01
C SER A 21 -9.16 -1.64 -11.45
N LEU A 22 -8.43 -2.31 -10.58
CA LEU A 22 -7.92 -3.65 -10.88
C LEU A 22 -9.04 -4.67 -10.72
N ASN A 23 -9.19 -5.56 -11.69
CA ASN A 23 -10.16 -6.64 -11.59
C ASN A 23 -9.56 -7.82 -10.80
N ASP A 24 -10.38 -8.84 -10.54
CA ASP A 24 -9.94 -9.99 -9.73
C ASP A 24 -8.77 -10.72 -10.34
N GLN A 25 -8.70 -10.83 -11.66
CA GLN A 25 -7.59 -11.51 -12.33
C GLN A 25 -6.30 -10.69 -12.22
N GLU A 26 -6.38 -9.38 -12.38
CA GLU A 26 -5.23 -8.51 -12.23
C GLU A 26 -4.68 -8.54 -10.80
N LEU A 27 -5.57 -8.58 -9.80
CA LEU A 27 -5.18 -8.73 -8.40
C LEU A 27 -4.49 -10.06 -8.16
N LEU A 28 -5.05 -11.14 -8.69
CA LEU A 28 -4.46 -12.46 -8.55
C LEU A 28 -3.06 -12.48 -9.16
N ASP A 29 -2.92 -11.95 -10.37
CA ASP A 29 -1.64 -11.88 -11.06
C ASP A 29 -0.60 -11.08 -10.26
N LEU A 30 -1.02 -9.93 -9.70
CA LEU A 30 -0.15 -9.11 -8.88
C LEU A 30 0.35 -9.86 -7.65
N PHE A 31 -0.56 -10.51 -6.93
CA PHE A 31 -0.17 -11.24 -5.73
C PHE A 31 0.64 -12.49 -6.02
N GLU A 32 0.40 -13.15 -7.14
CA GLU A 32 1.24 -14.28 -7.56
C GLU A 32 2.64 -13.81 -7.95
N GLU A 33 2.76 -12.72 -8.67
CA GLU A 33 4.05 -12.12 -8.98
C GLU A 33 4.78 -11.73 -7.70
N ALA A 34 4.08 -11.10 -6.77
CA ALA A 34 4.64 -10.71 -5.48
C ALA A 34 5.16 -11.95 -4.73
N LYS A 35 4.41 -13.04 -4.76
CA LYS A 35 4.81 -14.29 -4.12
C LYS A 35 6.07 -14.87 -4.75
N SER A 36 6.18 -14.83 -6.08
CA SER A 36 7.35 -15.36 -6.78
C SER A 36 8.60 -14.51 -6.53
N MET A 37 8.45 -13.23 -6.28
CA MET A 37 9.56 -12.31 -5.97
C MET A 37 9.88 -12.25 -4.49
N SER A 38 9.09 -12.89 -3.66
CA SER A 38 9.23 -12.87 -2.22
C SER A 38 10.38 -13.77 -1.78
N GLU A 39 11.26 -13.24 -0.93
CA GLU A 39 12.28 -14.02 -0.27
C GLU A 39 11.75 -14.43 1.10
N ASN A 40 12.09 -15.63 1.54
CA ASN A 40 11.69 -16.12 2.87
C ASN A 40 10.18 -16.11 3.09
N SER A 41 9.41 -16.28 2.04
CA SER A 41 7.95 -16.33 2.09
C SER A 41 7.30 -15.01 2.55
N SER A 42 8.03 -13.89 2.52
CA SER A 42 7.47 -12.60 2.89
C SER A 42 6.63 -12.02 1.76
N GLN A 43 5.33 -12.12 1.89
CA GLN A 43 4.39 -11.58 0.90
C GLN A 43 4.44 -10.06 0.82
N LEU A 44 4.67 -9.38 1.94
CA LEU A 44 4.76 -7.93 1.96
C LEU A 44 5.94 -7.45 1.13
N TYR A 45 7.11 -8.03 1.32
CA TYR A 45 8.29 -7.63 0.54
C TYR A 45 8.13 -7.93 -0.94
N GLY A 46 7.54 -9.06 -1.29
CA GLY A 46 7.26 -9.39 -2.68
C GLY A 46 6.32 -8.37 -3.33
N PHE A 47 5.24 -8.03 -2.64
CA PHE A 47 4.28 -7.05 -3.11
C PHE A 47 4.93 -5.67 -3.32
N THR A 48 5.65 -5.18 -2.32
CA THR A 48 6.28 -3.86 -2.40
C THR A 48 7.39 -3.82 -3.45
N LYS A 49 8.07 -4.93 -3.68
CA LYS A 49 9.09 -5.02 -4.72
C LYS A 49 8.48 -4.88 -6.12
N VAL A 50 7.33 -5.51 -6.36
CA VAL A 50 6.60 -5.36 -7.61
C VAL A 50 6.18 -3.90 -7.82
N ILE A 51 5.60 -3.29 -6.80
CA ILE A 51 5.17 -1.89 -6.86
C ILE A 51 6.37 -0.96 -7.14
N LYS A 52 7.44 -1.15 -6.40
CA LYS A 52 8.65 -0.32 -6.56
C LYS A 52 9.24 -0.42 -7.96
N ASN A 53 9.25 -1.63 -8.54
CA ASN A 53 9.87 -1.87 -9.83
C ASN A 53 8.96 -1.52 -11.01
N SER A 54 7.65 -1.58 -10.83
CA SER A 54 6.68 -1.47 -11.93
C SER A 54 5.93 -0.15 -11.98
N TRP A 55 5.79 0.53 -10.85
CA TRP A 55 5.01 1.76 -10.75
C TRP A 55 5.93 2.98 -10.68
N ASP A 56 5.57 4.06 -11.38
CA ASP A 56 6.29 5.32 -11.26
C ASP A 56 6.05 5.96 -9.89
N LEU A 57 6.83 6.99 -9.58
CA LEU A 57 6.78 7.63 -8.26
C LEU A 57 5.41 8.24 -7.97
N GLU A 58 4.79 8.90 -8.94
CA GLU A 58 3.47 9.51 -8.75
C GLU A 58 2.43 8.46 -8.37
N LYS A 59 2.44 7.33 -9.04
CA LYS A 59 1.49 6.25 -8.76
C LYS A 59 1.73 5.64 -7.39
N ARG A 60 2.98 5.51 -6.98
CA ARG A 60 3.33 5.01 -5.65
C ARG A 60 2.86 5.97 -4.55
N ILE A 61 3.06 7.28 -4.75
CA ILE A 61 2.59 8.29 -3.80
C ILE A 61 1.07 8.29 -3.72
N ARG A 62 0.41 8.18 -4.87
CA ARG A 62 -1.06 8.13 -4.91
C ARG A 62 -1.60 6.92 -4.15
N MET A 63 -0.94 5.79 -4.23
CA MET A 63 -1.34 4.63 -3.44
C MET A 63 -1.30 4.92 -1.95
N LEU A 64 -0.27 5.61 -1.48
CA LEU A 64 -0.20 6.01 -0.07
C LEU A 64 -1.32 6.97 0.31
N GLU A 65 -1.61 7.95 -0.52
CA GLU A 65 -2.72 8.88 -0.29
C GLU A 65 -4.03 8.11 -0.11
N MET A 66 -4.30 7.17 -0.98
CA MET A 66 -5.52 6.37 -0.92
C MET A 66 -5.57 5.45 0.28
N MET A 67 -4.42 4.91 0.69
CA MET A 67 -4.36 4.11 1.91
C MET A 67 -4.72 4.94 3.13
N TRP A 68 -4.23 6.19 3.22
CA TRP A 68 -4.63 7.08 4.31
C TRP A 68 -6.09 7.50 4.21
N GLU A 69 -6.62 7.72 3.01
CA GLU A 69 -8.05 8.02 2.84
C GLU A 69 -8.91 6.90 3.41
N VAL A 70 -8.57 5.65 3.11
CA VAL A 70 -9.29 4.49 3.66
C VAL A 70 -9.13 4.40 5.17
N ALA A 71 -7.91 4.61 5.67
CA ALA A 71 -7.65 4.54 7.11
C ALA A 71 -8.40 5.61 7.90
N TYR A 72 -8.52 6.81 7.36
CA TYR A 72 -9.24 7.90 8.02
C TYR A 72 -10.75 7.86 7.80
N ALA A 73 -11.23 7.06 6.85
CA ALA A 73 -12.67 7.01 6.53
C ALA A 73 -13.52 6.54 7.71
N ASP A 74 -12.95 5.74 8.60
CA ASP A 74 -13.63 5.23 9.78
C ASP A 74 -13.51 6.15 10.99
N GLY A 75 -12.93 7.34 10.82
CA GLY A 75 -12.76 8.32 11.88
C GLY A 75 -11.31 8.47 12.28
N ASP A 76 -10.91 7.85 13.39
CA ASP A 76 -9.55 7.98 13.89
C ASP A 76 -8.60 7.00 13.22
N LEU A 77 -7.40 7.46 12.94
CA LEU A 77 -6.35 6.62 12.40
C LEU A 77 -5.84 5.65 13.47
N ASP A 78 -5.94 4.37 13.18
CA ASP A 78 -5.39 3.33 14.04
C ASP A 78 -3.86 3.36 13.95
N ALA A 79 -3.18 3.25 15.09
CA ALA A 79 -1.71 3.24 15.13
C ALA A 79 -1.12 2.10 14.29
N ALA A 80 -1.77 0.94 14.26
CA ALA A 80 -1.31 -0.18 13.45
C ALA A 80 -1.43 0.12 11.95
N GLU A 81 -2.50 0.80 11.54
CA GLU A 81 -2.67 1.22 10.14
C GLU A 81 -1.63 2.26 9.74
N ASP A 82 -1.36 3.23 10.60
CA ASP A 82 -0.33 4.23 10.33
C ASP A 82 1.06 3.59 10.19
N MET A 83 1.39 2.67 11.08
CA MET A 83 2.66 1.94 11.00
C MET A 83 2.80 1.13 9.72
N LEU A 84 1.72 0.48 9.30
CA LEU A 84 1.72 -0.29 8.05
C LEU A 84 1.98 0.62 6.85
N ILE A 85 1.28 1.75 6.77
CA ILE A 85 1.44 2.69 5.66
C ILE A 85 2.86 3.24 5.62
N ARG A 86 3.41 3.60 6.78
CA ARG A 86 4.79 4.08 6.88
C ARG A 86 5.79 3.02 6.44
N ARG A 87 5.59 1.77 6.84
CA ARG A 87 6.46 0.66 6.45
C ARG A 87 6.40 0.43 4.94
N ILE A 88 5.21 0.44 4.36
CA ILE A 88 5.04 0.29 2.92
C ILE A 88 5.73 1.44 2.18
N ALA A 89 5.57 2.67 2.65
CA ALA A 89 6.22 3.83 2.04
C ALA A 89 7.74 3.65 1.94
N GLY A 90 8.36 3.17 3.01
CA GLY A 90 9.80 2.89 3.00
C GLY A 90 10.17 1.80 2.01
N LEU A 91 9.39 0.73 1.96
CA LEU A 91 9.66 -0.42 1.09
C LEU A 91 9.46 -0.10 -0.39
N ILE A 92 8.55 0.82 -0.74
CA ILE A 92 8.34 1.24 -2.13
C ILE A 92 9.16 2.48 -2.49
N HIS A 93 10.09 2.86 -1.63
CA HIS A 93 11.03 3.97 -1.85
C HIS A 93 10.35 5.32 -2.07
N VAL A 94 9.34 5.61 -1.26
CA VAL A 94 8.77 6.96 -1.16
C VAL A 94 9.44 7.63 0.02
N GLU A 95 10.14 8.72 -0.24
CA GLU A 95 10.89 9.43 0.80
C GLU A 95 9.96 10.03 1.85
N ASP A 96 10.47 10.23 3.07
CA ASP A 96 9.68 10.77 4.18
C ASP A 96 9.00 12.08 3.83
N ARG A 97 9.68 12.97 3.10
CA ARG A 97 9.13 14.23 2.67
C ARG A 97 7.86 14.04 1.84
N ASP A 98 7.90 13.10 0.89
CA ASP A 98 6.76 12.83 0.02
C ASP A 98 5.65 12.10 0.77
N ARG A 99 6.02 11.20 1.66
CA ARG A 99 5.07 10.48 2.52
C ARG A 99 4.29 11.45 3.41
N ILE A 100 5.00 12.36 4.07
CA ILE A 100 4.39 13.34 4.96
C ILE A 100 3.47 14.29 4.19
N LYS A 101 3.90 14.72 3.01
CA LYS A 101 3.07 15.55 2.12
C LYS A 101 1.79 14.85 1.71
N ALA A 102 1.89 13.56 1.36
CA ALA A 102 0.73 12.77 0.96
C ALA A 102 -0.27 12.66 2.11
N LYS A 103 0.20 12.40 3.31
CA LYS A 103 -0.64 12.32 4.51
C LYS A 103 -1.32 13.65 4.78
N GLN A 104 -0.57 14.76 4.73
CA GLN A 104 -1.12 16.09 4.97
C GLN A 104 -2.18 16.45 3.93
N LYS A 105 -1.97 16.08 2.69
CA LYS A 105 -2.95 16.31 1.62
C LYS A 105 -4.27 15.61 1.93
N VAL A 106 -4.23 14.41 2.46
CA VAL A 106 -5.43 13.67 2.85
C VAL A 106 -6.09 14.36 4.04
N LEU A 107 -5.32 14.74 5.05
CA LEU A 107 -5.85 15.42 6.23
C LEU A 107 -6.52 16.75 5.88
N ASP A 108 -5.99 17.48 4.90
CA ASP A 108 -6.56 18.76 4.47
C ASP A 108 -7.93 18.62 3.81
N LYS A 109 -8.27 17.45 3.33
CA LYS A 109 -9.56 17.15 2.70
C LYS A 109 -10.65 16.72 3.69
N ILE A 110 -10.26 16.38 4.90
CA ILE A 110 -11.21 15.85 5.91
C ILE A 110 -11.89 16.97 6.72
#